data_0759a9bd9498c0245f01c7cac503b64e
#
_entry.id   0759a9bd9498c0245f01c7cac503b64e
#
_cell.length_a   1.000
_cell.length_b   1.000
_cell.length_c   1.000
_cell.angle_alpha   90.00
_cell.angle_beta   90.00
_cell.angle_gamma   90.00
#
_symmetry.space_group_name_H-M   'P 1'
#
loop_
_entity.id
_entity.type
_entity.pdbx_description
1 polymer ?
#
loop_
_entity_poly.entity_id
_entity_poly.type
_entity_poly.pdbx_seq_one_letter_code
_entity_poly.pdbx_strand_id
1 'polypeptide(L)'
;MIDLTQKDLPNAISVNGKSILLNTDFRVWLNFWKTKKVNYSDLIKDNTTLLESDREALDNALINFLYNPNEYPKSSGGSGEKLVDYYLDGEYIYSAFMTQYHIDLLEVDMHWHKFKALADDLSVGIITHAKKARGYQKPPKKATEHDYWSKEKKAWQFRNSVELTEEEKMKIEEFENYFNTD
;
A
#
# COMPACT_ATOMS: atom_id res chain seq x y z
N MET A 1 -0.35 15.71 1.17
CA MET A 1 0.56 16.18 0.08
C MET A 1 1.83 16.74 0.69
N ILE A 2 2.99 16.45 0.10
CA ILE A 2 4.24 17.13 0.47
C ILE A 2 4.24 18.49 -0.24
N ASP A 3 4.24 19.54 0.55
CA ASP A 3 4.39 20.91 0.06
C ASP A 3 5.81 21.37 0.38
N LEU A 4 6.64 21.54 -0.67
CA LEU A 4 8.04 21.92 -0.50
C LEU A 4 8.23 23.38 -0.05
N THR A 5 7.17 24.18 -0.01
CA THR A 5 7.19 25.52 0.58
C THR A 5 7.05 25.51 2.10
N GLN A 6 6.62 24.37 2.68
CA GLN A 6 6.45 24.17 4.10
C GLN A 6 7.59 23.31 4.65
N LYS A 7 8.02 23.63 5.87
CA LYS A 7 9.08 22.86 6.56
C LYS A 7 8.55 21.53 7.09
N ASP A 8 7.31 21.53 7.54
CA ASP A 8 6.70 20.39 8.20
C ASP A 8 5.65 19.71 7.31
N LEU A 9 5.56 18.39 7.42
CA LEU A 9 4.53 17.63 6.75
C LEU A 9 3.20 17.73 7.50
N PRO A 10 2.04 17.63 6.81
CA PRO A 10 0.74 17.75 7.45
C PRO A 10 0.53 16.63 8.48
N ASN A 11 0.22 17.01 9.70
CA ASN A 11 -0.01 16.09 10.82
C ASN A 11 -1.45 16.11 11.34
N ALA A 12 -2.34 16.86 10.69
CA ALA A 12 -3.74 16.96 11.07
C ALA A 12 -4.66 16.99 9.84
N ILE A 13 -5.91 16.65 10.07
CA ILE A 13 -7.01 16.76 9.09
C ILE A 13 -8.12 17.65 9.64
N SER A 14 -8.93 18.24 8.75
CA SER A 14 -10.10 19.01 9.13
C SER A 14 -11.37 18.19 8.92
N VAL A 15 -12.18 18.06 9.96
CA VAL A 15 -13.47 17.37 9.95
C VAL A 15 -14.53 18.33 10.51
N ASN A 16 -15.46 18.78 9.66
CA ASN A 16 -16.53 19.72 10.05
C ASN A 16 -16.01 20.96 10.83
N GLY A 17 -14.87 21.52 10.36
CA GLY A 17 -14.24 22.68 10.98
C GLY A 17 -13.40 22.40 12.24
N LYS A 18 -13.34 21.14 12.70
CA LYS A 18 -12.46 20.71 13.79
C LYS A 18 -11.15 20.20 13.21
N SER A 19 -10.01 20.60 13.79
CA SER A 19 -8.69 20.05 13.46
C SER A 19 -8.45 18.81 14.30
N ILE A 20 -8.11 17.70 13.67
CA ILE A 20 -7.85 16.41 14.31
C ILE A 20 -6.40 16.01 14.04
N LEU A 21 -5.62 15.85 15.12
CA LEU A 21 -4.23 15.48 15.05
C LEU A 21 -4.08 13.98 14.76
N LEU A 22 -3.24 13.64 13.78
CA LEU A 22 -3.04 12.26 13.33
C LEU A 22 -1.72 11.66 13.85
N ASN A 23 -1.74 10.34 14.02
CA ASN A 23 -0.52 9.57 14.05
C ASN A 23 -0.01 9.40 12.62
N THR A 24 1.11 10.04 12.32
CA THR A 24 1.66 10.08 10.96
C THR A 24 2.74 9.03 10.70
N ASP A 25 3.04 8.15 11.66
CA ASP A 25 3.98 7.05 11.45
C ASP A 25 3.48 6.13 10.34
N PHE A 26 4.35 5.85 9.37
CA PHE A 26 3.99 5.06 8.19
C PHE A 26 3.50 3.64 8.53
N ARG A 27 3.97 3.03 9.63
CA ARG A 27 3.58 1.68 10.04
C ARG A 27 2.11 1.61 10.41
N VAL A 28 1.58 2.65 11.04
CA VAL A 28 0.16 2.76 11.40
C VAL A 28 -0.70 2.79 10.14
N TRP A 29 -0.28 3.54 9.13
CA TRP A 29 -0.99 3.64 7.84
C TRP A 29 -0.85 2.38 7.00
N LEU A 30 0.27 1.67 7.06
CA LEU A 30 0.42 0.34 6.46
C LEU A 30 -0.50 -0.70 7.11
N ASN A 31 -0.65 -0.68 8.44
CA ASN A 31 -1.58 -1.56 9.14
C ASN A 31 -3.04 -1.27 8.75
N PHE A 32 -3.42 -0.01 8.67
CA PHE A 32 -4.73 0.39 8.15
C PHE A 32 -4.95 -0.12 6.72
N TRP A 33 -3.95 0.03 5.84
CA TRP A 33 -4.01 -0.49 4.46
C TRP A 33 -4.20 -2.01 4.40
N LYS A 34 -3.51 -2.75 5.28
CA LYS A 34 -3.57 -4.22 5.37
C LYS A 34 -4.93 -4.71 5.84
N THR A 35 -5.43 -4.16 6.93
CA THR A 35 -6.62 -4.69 7.60
C THR A 35 -7.92 -4.22 6.97
N LYS A 36 -7.89 -3.10 6.23
CA LYS A 36 -9.06 -2.36 5.73
C LYS A 36 -10.09 -2.04 6.83
N LYS A 37 -9.69 -2.20 8.09
CA LYS A 37 -10.49 -1.85 9.26
C LYS A 37 -9.92 -0.59 9.86
N VAL A 38 -10.78 0.40 10.05
CA VAL A 38 -10.39 1.65 10.70
C VAL A 38 -10.38 1.41 12.20
N ASN A 39 -9.18 1.40 12.78
CA ASN A 39 -9.04 1.58 14.21
C ASN A 39 -8.65 3.05 14.46
N TYR A 40 -9.65 3.87 14.75
CA TYR A 40 -9.45 5.31 14.93
C TYR A 40 -8.46 5.64 16.04
N SER A 41 -8.39 4.80 17.10
CA SER A 41 -7.46 5.01 18.22
C SER A 41 -5.99 4.93 17.81
N ASP A 42 -5.66 4.21 16.73
CA ASP A 42 -4.31 4.11 16.23
C ASP A 42 -3.95 5.28 15.30
N LEU A 43 -4.95 5.79 14.57
CA LEU A 43 -4.79 6.85 13.57
C LEU A 43 -4.86 8.26 14.17
N ILE A 44 -5.62 8.44 15.24
CA ILE A 44 -5.91 9.75 15.84
C ILE A 44 -5.16 9.87 17.17
N LYS A 45 -4.37 10.95 17.31
CA LYS A 45 -3.64 11.24 18.55
C LYS A 45 -4.45 12.02 19.58
N ASP A 46 -5.49 12.70 19.15
CA ASP A 46 -6.34 13.54 20.00
C ASP A 46 -7.47 12.74 20.62
N ASN A 47 -7.79 13.06 21.89
CA ASN A 47 -9.03 12.64 22.54
C ASN A 47 -10.23 13.50 22.07
N THR A 48 -10.24 13.92 20.82
CA THR A 48 -11.32 14.75 20.26
C THR A 48 -12.62 13.94 20.28
N THR A 49 -13.62 14.40 21.00
CA THR A 49 -14.94 13.79 20.99
C THR A 49 -15.57 14.05 19.62
N LEU A 50 -15.58 13.01 18.79
CA LEU A 50 -16.26 12.99 17.52
C LEU A 50 -17.69 12.48 17.74
N LEU A 51 -18.63 13.16 17.14
CA LEU A 51 -20.03 12.71 17.12
C LEU A 51 -20.17 11.62 16.06
N GLU A 52 -21.15 10.74 16.22
CA GLU A 52 -21.51 9.73 15.21
C GLU A 52 -21.78 10.37 13.84
N SER A 53 -22.36 11.59 13.84
CA SER A 53 -22.58 12.40 12.64
C SER A 53 -21.29 12.85 11.92
N ASP A 54 -20.14 12.83 12.59
CA ASP A 54 -18.85 13.24 12.01
C ASP A 54 -18.14 12.07 11.30
N ARG A 55 -18.65 10.85 11.43
CA ARG A 55 -17.97 9.62 11.02
C ARG A 55 -17.68 9.57 9.53
N GLU A 56 -18.66 9.87 8.69
CA GLU A 56 -18.48 9.87 7.23
C GLU A 56 -17.46 10.94 6.78
N ALA A 57 -17.53 12.12 7.37
CA ALA A 57 -16.59 13.21 7.10
C ALA A 57 -15.16 12.84 7.56
N LEU A 58 -15.04 12.14 8.68
CA LEU A 58 -13.78 11.63 9.19
C LEU A 58 -13.18 10.56 8.26
N ASP A 59 -13.97 9.57 7.85
CA ASP A 59 -13.52 8.51 6.95
C ASP A 59 -13.04 9.10 5.63
N ASN A 60 -13.76 10.04 5.05
CA ASN A 60 -13.36 10.73 3.83
C ASN A 60 -12.06 11.53 4.02
N ALA A 61 -11.90 12.20 5.15
CA ALA A 61 -10.69 12.96 5.44
C ALA A 61 -9.47 12.04 5.65
N LEU A 62 -9.64 10.89 6.33
CA LEU A 62 -8.58 9.87 6.49
C LEU A 62 -8.19 9.23 5.15
N ILE A 63 -9.18 8.91 4.30
CA ILE A 63 -8.94 8.39 2.96
C ILE A 63 -8.17 9.41 2.11
N ASN A 64 -8.55 10.69 2.17
CA ASN A 64 -7.85 11.75 1.46
C ASN A 64 -6.41 11.93 1.97
N PHE A 65 -6.17 11.80 3.27
CA PHE A 65 -4.84 11.82 3.84
C PHE A 65 -4.00 10.64 3.36
N LEU A 66 -4.59 9.44 3.30
CA LEU A 66 -3.92 8.21 2.87
C LEU A 66 -3.52 8.26 1.39
N TYR A 67 -4.44 8.65 0.51
CA TYR A 67 -4.27 8.49 -0.95
C TYR A 67 -3.85 9.75 -1.68
N ASN A 68 -4.13 10.93 -1.13
CA ASN A 68 -3.99 12.20 -1.84
C ASN A 68 -4.53 12.13 -3.29
N PRO A 69 -5.84 12.22 -3.49
CA PRO A 69 -6.51 11.90 -4.76
C PRO A 69 -6.10 12.79 -5.96
N ASN A 70 -5.32 13.85 -5.72
CA ASN A 70 -4.92 14.82 -6.75
C ASN A 70 -3.49 14.60 -7.28
N GLU A 71 -2.77 13.56 -6.84
CA GLU A 71 -1.32 13.48 -7.06
C GLU A 71 -0.89 12.99 -8.44
N TYR A 72 -1.69 12.17 -9.12
CA TYR A 72 -1.22 11.57 -10.37
C TYR A 72 -2.24 11.68 -11.49
N PRO A 73 -1.81 11.97 -12.73
CA PRO A 73 -2.69 11.87 -13.86
C PRO A 73 -3.19 10.42 -13.97
N LYS A 74 -4.50 10.23 -14.03
CA LYS A 74 -5.09 8.92 -14.31
C LYS A 74 -4.62 8.51 -15.70
N SER A 75 -3.74 7.54 -15.78
CA SER A 75 -3.31 6.95 -17.04
C SER A 75 -4.56 6.43 -17.77
N SER A 76 -4.81 6.96 -18.96
CA SER A 76 -5.95 6.54 -19.81
C SER A 76 -5.84 5.13 -20.37
N GLY A 77 -4.78 4.39 -20.03
CA GLY A 77 -4.49 3.04 -20.51
C GLY A 77 -4.09 2.01 -19.45
N GLY A 78 -4.16 2.38 -18.17
CA GLY A 78 -3.84 1.44 -17.09
C GLY A 78 -4.95 0.40 -16.91
N SER A 79 -4.59 -0.87 -16.75
CA SER A 79 -5.53 -1.98 -16.48
C SER A 79 -6.25 -1.85 -15.13
N GLY A 80 -5.93 -0.85 -14.32
CA GLY A 80 -6.38 -0.73 -12.93
C GLY A 80 -5.81 -1.81 -12.00
N GLU A 81 -4.89 -2.65 -12.52
CA GLU A 81 -4.26 -3.71 -11.74
C GLU A 81 -3.35 -3.14 -10.66
N LYS A 82 -3.43 -3.72 -9.46
CA LYS A 82 -2.54 -3.40 -8.35
C LYS A 82 -1.12 -3.86 -8.67
N LEU A 83 -0.16 -2.96 -8.73
CA LEU A 83 1.23 -3.28 -9.07
C LEU A 83 2.09 -3.58 -7.84
N VAL A 84 1.75 -3.02 -6.69
CA VAL A 84 2.47 -3.16 -5.42
C VAL A 84 1.48 -3.43 -4.30
N ASP A 85 1.81 -4.38 -3.45
CA ASP A 85 1.14 -4.59 -2.17
C ASP A 85 2.17 -4.37 -1.06
N TYR A 86 1.97 -3.36 -0.23
CA TYR A 86 2.92 -3.02 0.84
C TYR A 86 3.13 -4.15 1.86
N TYR A 87 2.19 -5.07 1.98
CA TYR A 87 2.32 -6.21 2.88
C TYR A 87 2.99 -7.41 2.20
N LEU A 88 2.47 -7.82 1.03
CA LEU A 88 2.99 -8.99 0.31
C LEU A 88 4.38 -8.75 -0.29
N ASP A 89 4.67 -7.50 -0.65
CA ASP A 89 5.97 -7.08 -1.20
C ASP A 89 6.91 -6.49 -0.13
N GLY A 90 6.59 -6.61 1.15
CA GLY A 90 7.30 -5.94 2.25
C GLY A 90 8.80 -6.15 2.23
N GLU A 91 9.27 -7.39 2.01
CA GLU A 91 10.71 -7.70 1.93
C GLU A 91 11.40 -7.03 0.73
N TYR A 92 10.72 -6.99 -0.41
CA TYR A 92 11.27 -6.34 -1.61
C TYR A 92 11.33 -4.82 -1.47
N ILE A 93 10.33 -4.23 -0.81
CA ILE A 93 10.29 -2.80 -0.48
C ILE A 93 11.41 -2.48 0.51
N TYR A 94 11.53 -3.24 1.60
CA TYR A 94 12.58 -3.08 2.59
C TYR A 94 13.98 -3.11 1.95
N SER A 95 14.27 -4.16 1.16
CA SER A 95 15.54 -4.30 0.46
C SER A 95 15.82 -3.15 -0.50
N ALA A 96 14.80 -2.67 -1.22
CA ALA A 96 14.93 -1.54 -2.13
C ALA A 96 15.19 -0.21 -1.39
N PHE A 97 14.55 0.02 -0.23
CA PHE A 97 14.84 1.18 0.63
C PHE A 97 16.27 1.19 1.14
N MET A 98 16.75 0.03 1.60
CA MET A 98 18.15 -0.14 2.02
C MET A 98 19.12 0.16 0.88
N THR A 99 18.84 -0.35 -0.32
CA THR A 99 19.73 -0.22 -1.48
C THR A 99 19.72 1.18 -2.07
N GLN A 100 18.52 1.77 -2.25
CA GLN A 100 18.35 3.04 -2.98
C GLN A 100 18.55 4.26 -2.08
N TYR A 101 18.10 4.19 -0.82
CA TYR A 101 18.07 5.35 0.08
C TYR A 101 18.96 5.18 1.31
N HIS A 102 19.52 4.00 1.55
CA HIS A 102 20.26 3.68 2.77
C HIS A 102 19.43 3.91 4.05
N ILE A 103 18.12 3.62 3.96
CA ILE A 103 17.17 3.79 5.05
C ILE A 103 16.74 2.41 5.54
N ASP A 104 16.96 2.15 6.84
CA ASP A 104 16.40 1.01 7.53
C ASP A 104 14.96 1.31 7.99
N LEU A 105 13.98 0.70 7.30
CA LEU A 105 12.58 0.90 7.63
C LEU A 105 12.17 0.32 8.99
N LEU A 106 12.98 -0.57 9.58
CA LEU A 106 12.70 -1.13 10.91
C LEU A 106 13.13 -0.19 12.02
N GLU A 107 14.15 0.64 11.77
CA GLU A 107 14.74 1.53 12.78
C GLU A 107 14.26 2.99 12.67
N VAL A 108 13.84 3.43 11.46
CA VAL A 108 13.51 4.84 11.22
C VAL A 108 12.09 5.19 11.61
N ASP A 109 11.91 6.33 12.27
CA ASP A 109 10.61 6.98 12.39
C ASP A 109 10.35 7.83 11.14
N MET A 110 9.31 7.51 10.40
CA MET A 110 9.04 8.16 9.13
C MET A 110 7.56 8.53 8.98
N HIS A 111 7.34 9.74 8.53
CA HIS A 111 5.99 10.22 8.20
C HIS A 111 5.42 9.45 6.98
N TRP A 112 4.12 9.11 7.01
CA TRP A 112 3.43 8.38 5.95
C TRP A 112 3.66 8.95 4.55
N HIS A 113 3.49 10.26 4.37
CA HIS A 113 3.67 10.89 3.06
C HIS A 113 5.12 10.81 2.56
N LYS A 114 6.11 10.85 3.46
CA LYS A 114 7.51 10.66 3.09
C LYS A 114 7.76 9.22 2.67
N PHE A 115 7.27 8.26 3.47
CA PHE A 115 7.37 6.84 3.10
C PHE A 115 6.73 6.59 1.74
N LYS A 116 5.49 7.08 1.52
CA LYS A 116 4.76 6.89 0.27
C LYS A 116 5.51 7.46 -0.92
N ALA A 117 6.01 8.69 -0.83
CA ALA A 117 6.76 9.32 -1.91
C ALA A 117 8.02 8.51 -2.28
N LEU A 118 8.78 8.03 -1.29
CA LEU A 118 9.96 7.20 -1.52
C LEU A 118 9.60 5.81 -2.05
N ALA A 119 8.52 5.20 -1.57
CA ALA A 119 8.05 3.89 -2.02
C ALA A 119 7.55 3.91 -3.48
N ASP A 120 6.90 5.00 -3.88
CA ASP A 120 6.42 5.18 -5.25
C ASP A 120 7.59 5.34 -6.25
N ASP A 121 8.70 5.97 -5.82
CA ASP A 121 9.92 6.21 -6.62
C ASP A 121 10.91 5.03 -6.62
N LEU A 122 10.60 3.92 -5.94
CA LEU A 122 11.49 2.75 -5.94
C LEU A 122 11.73 2.23 -7.37
N SER A 123 13.00 2.24 -7.77
CA SER A 123 13.47 1.90 -9.11
C SER A 123 14.58 0.83 -9.13
N VAL A 124 14.89 0.23 -7.98
CA VAL A 124 15.91 -0.79 -7.84
C VAL A 124 15.35 -2.11 -7.27
N GLY A 125 16.11 -3.20 -7.48
CA GLY A 125 15.81 -4.49 -6.87
C GLY A 125 14.60 -5.23 -7.45
N ILE A 126 14.18 -6.24 -6.73
CA ILE A 126 13.12 -7.17 -7.14
C ILE A 126 11.76 -6.46 -7.29
N ILE A 127 11.49 -5.46 -6.48
CA ILE A 127 10.22 -4.71 -6.55
C ILE A 127 10.00 -4.07 -7.92
N THR A 128 11.06 -3.60 -8.57
CA THR A 128 10.99 -3.01 -9.91
C THR A 128 10.62 -4.05 -10.95
N HIS A 129 11.20 -5.25 -10.85
CA HIS A 129 10.84 -6.37 -11.72
C HIS A 129 9.38 -6.79 -11.50
N ALA A 130 8.94 -6.92 -10.25
CA ALA A 130 7.57 -7.26 -9.91
C ALA A 130 6.55 -6.23 -10.46
N LYS A 131 6.83 -4.92 -10.30
CA LYS A 131 6.02 -3.83 -10.88
C LYS A 131 5.90 -3.99 -12.40
N LYS A 132 7.02 -4.24 -13.09
CA LYS A 132 7.07 -4.39 -14.55
C LYS A 132 6.32 -5.63 -15.01
N ALA A 133 6.50 -6.76 -14.33
CA ALA A 133 5.83 -8.01 -14.65
C ALA A 133 4.31 -7.90 -14.49
N ARG A 134 3.83 -7.40 -13.34
CA ARG A 134 2.40 -7.21 -13.07
C ARG A 134 1.74 -6.21 -14.02
N GLY A 135 2.43 -5.11 -14.34
CA GLY A 135 1.94 -4.07 -15.24
C GLY A 135 2.05 -4.42 -16.72
N TYR A 136 2.61 -5.56 -17.06
CA TYR A 136 2.80 -5.93 -18.45
C TYR A 136 1.48 -6.06 -19.22
N GLN A 137 1.39 -5.36 -20.34
CA GLN A 137 0.26 -5.46 -21.27
C GLN A 137 0.77 -5.96 -22.62
N LYS A 138 0.05 -6.90 -23.21
CA LYS A 138 0.40 -7.52 -24.48
C LYS A 138 0.40 -6.49 -25.61
N PRO A 139 1.55 -6.20 -26.28
CA PRO A 139 1.53 -5.40 -27.48
C PRO A 139 0.94 -6.17 -28.66
N PRO A 140 0.27 -5.51 -29.62
CA PRO A 140 -0.46 -6.19 -30.69
C PRO A 140 0.39 -6.98 -31.68
N LYS A 141 1.72 -6.88 -31.70
CA LYS A 141 2.54 -7.46 -32.78
C LYS A 141 4.01 -7.84 -32.45
N LYS A 142 4.36 -8.47 -31.32
CA LYS A 142 5.73 -9.07 -31.15
C LYS A 142 5.69 -10.36 -30.33
N ALA A 143 6.09 -11.50 -30.93
CA ALA A 143 5.85 -12.82 -30.39
C ALA A 143 6.84 -13.29 -29.29
N THR A 144 8.15 -13.08 -29.43
CA THR A 144 9.15 -13.70 -28.54
C THR A 144 9.34 -13.00 -27.18
N GLU A 145 9.39 -11.69 -27.16
CA GLU A 145 9.49 -10.91 -25.93
C GLU A 145 8.18 -10.96 -25.10
N HIS A 146 7.06 -11.16 -25.81
CA HIS A 146 5.75 -11.34 -25.25
C HIS A 146 5.61 -12.61 -24.42
N ASP A 147 6.16 -13.74 -24.82
CA ASP A 147 6.02 -15.00 -24.09
C ASP A 147 6.72 -14.96 -22.72
N TYR A 148 7.90 -14.31 -22.65
CA TYR A 148 8.60 -14.10 -21.40
C TYR A 148 7.77 -13.28 -20.42
N TRP A 149 7.36 -12.05 -20.78
CA TRP A 149 6.61 -11.17 -19.90
C TRP A 149 5.21 -11.68 -19.55
N SER A 150 4.59 -12.48 -20.42
CA SER A 150 3.32 -13.14 -20.10
C SER A 150 3.48 -14.21 -19.00
N LYS A 151 4.60 -14.96 -19.03
CA LYS A 151 4.94 -15.93 -17.98
C LYS A 151 5.29 -15.20 -16.69
N GLU A 152 6.11 -14.15 -16.76
CA GLU A 152 6.46 -13.32 -15.61
C GLU A 152 5.22 -12.72 -14.96
N LYS A 153 4.29 -12.15 -15.75
CA LYS A 153 3.03 -11.63 -15.22
C LYS A 153 2.27 -12.66 -14.40
N LYS A 154 2.15 -13.89 -14.89
CA LYS A 154 1.48 -14.99 -14.17
C LYS A 154 2.24 -15.36 -12.88
N ALA A 155 3.58 -15.43 -12.96
CA ALA A 155 4.42 -15.80 -11.82
C ALA A 155 4.40 -14.76 -10.70
N TRP A 156 4.28 -13.47 -11.05
CA TRP A 156 4.31 -12.35 -10.11
C TRP A 156 2.93 -11.84 -9.68
N GLN A 157 1.84 -12.43 -10.16
CA GLN A 157 0.49 -12.10 -9.67
C GLN A 157 0.40 -12.35 -8.16
N PHE A 158 -0.35 -11.51 -7.46
CA PHE A 158 -0.63 -11.74 -6.04
C PHE A 158 -1.42 -13.04 -5.87
N ARG A 159 -0.99 -13.88 -4.95
CA ARG A 159 -1.62 -15.20 -4.72
C ARG A 159 -3.12 -15.10 -4.41
N ASN A 160 -3.56 -14.00 -3.81
CA ASN A 160 -4.98 -13.74 -3.53
C ASN A 160 -5.82 -13.42 -4.79
N SER A 161 -5.20 -13.24 -5.95
CA SER A 161 -5.89 -13.08 -7.25
C SER A 161 -5.90 -14.37 -8.08
N VAL A 162 -5.21 -15.39 -7.65
CA VAL A 162 -5.26 -16.72 -8.23
C VAL A 162 -6.34 -17.51 -7.48
N GLU A 163 -7.35 -18.00 -8.16
CA GLU A 163 -8.26 -19.00 -7.57
C GLU A 163 -7.41 -20.18 -7.09
N LEU A 164 -7.39 -20.39 -5.78
CA LEU A 164 -6.72 -21.53 -5.17
C LEU A 164 -7.35 -22.80 -5.74
N THR A 165 -6.51 -23.73 -6.17
CA THR A 165 -6.98 -25.07 -6.51
C THR A 165 -7.63 -25.73 -5.29
N GLU A 166 -8.52 -26.68 -5.49
CA GLU A 166 -9.16 -27.39 -4.37
C GLU A 166 -8.10 -28.08 -3.46
N GLU A 167 -7.00 -28.56 -4.02
CA GLU A 167 -5.87 -29.11 -3.27
C GLU A 167 -5.16 -28.07 -2.40
N GLU A 168 -5.02 -26.84 -2.87
CA GLU A 168 -4.40 -25.74 -2.10
C GLU A 168 -5.33 -25.27 -0.99
N LYS A 169 -6.64 -25.22 -1.24
CA LYS A 169 -7.65 -24.92 -0.20
C LYS A 169 -7.66 -25.97 0.91
N MET A 170 -7.63 -27.25 0.55
CA MET A 170 -7.55 -28.35 1.52
C MET A 170 -6.31 -28.30 2.39
N LYS A 171 -5.14 -28.00 1.80
CA LYS A 171 -3.89 -27.86 2.57
C LYS A 171 -3.92 -26.66 3.53
N ILE A 172 -4.55 -25.55 3.13
CA ILE A 172 -4.72 -24.39 4.02
C ILE A 172 -5.66 -24.76 5.16
N GLU A 173 -6.76 -25.43 4.88
CA GLU A 173 -7.73 -25.86 5.88
C GLU A 173 -7.13 -26.90 6.86
N GLU A 174 -6.33 -27.85 6.37
CA GLU A 174 -5.56 -28.78 7.22
C GLU A 174 -4.58 -28.04 8.13
N PHE A 175 -3.86 -27.04 7.59
CA PHE A 175 -2.92 -26.23 8.35
C PHE A 175 -3.63 -25.38 9.42
N GLU A 176 -4.73 -24.72 9.08
CA GLU A 176 -5.52 -23.94 10.02
C GLU A 176 -6.12 -24.82 11.14
N ASN A 177 -6.59 -26.03 10.81
CA ASN A 177 -7.09 -26.98 11.78
C ASN A 177 -6.02 -27.50 12.74
N TYR A 178 -4.75 -27.62 12.27
CA TYR A 178 -3.63 -28.04 13.12
C TYR A 178 -3.33 -27.02 14.24
N PHE A 179 -3.54 -25.73 14.00
CA PHE A 179 -3.32 -24.67 14.99
C PHE A 179 -4.55 -24.31 15.84
N ASN A 180 -5.74 -24.78 15.48
CA ASN A 180 -6.97 -24.52 16.21
C ASN A 180 -7.39 -25.69 17.14
N THR A 181 -6.52 -26.70 17.33
CA THR A 181 -6.74 -27.85 18.21
C THR A 181 -5.97 -27.67 19.53
N ASP A 182 -6.34 -26.63 20.31
CA ASP A 182 -6.07 -26.52 21.75
C ASP A 182 -7.28 -25.92 22.47
#